data_e1f2443161cbb9df2baafaa59c9b436d
#
_entry.id   e1f2443161cbb9df2baafaa59c9b436d
#
_cell.length_a   1.000
_cell.length_b   1.000
_cell.length_c   1.000
_cell.angle_alpha   90.00
_cell.angle_beta   90.00
_cell.angle_gamma   90.00
#
_symmetry.space_group_name_H-M   'P 1'
#
loop_
_entity.id
_entity.type
_entity.pdbx_description
1 polymer ?
#
loop_
_entity_poly.entity_id
_entity_poly.type
_entity_poly.pdbx_seq_one_letter_code
_entity_poly.pdbx_strand_id
1 'polypeptide(L)'
;NIQESEVAGIAWNLELYFGDITEGQGEFTVPAAGPTFTYPVDEWFLVEHIVDLDADNIKVYIDGVMVLDAAYTGSLGSVDCFSWSASNTYYLDDILYIEEEVVVVEPCAIPGAIFCDNIDTYTAGDAVGPYADWWSTWSGVEGGAEDGIVSDAYAFSGDNSVLIPGTGTTDALLLLDNMTTGIKRLEWQMYIPSGKTAYYNIQESEVAGIAWNLELYF
;
A
#
# COMPACT_ATOMS: atom_id res chain seq x y z
N ASN A 1 3.08 3.45 -5.44
CA ASN A 1 4.22 4.39 -5.45
C ASN A 1 4.69 4.72 -4.05
N ILE A 2 5.97 4.64 -3.77
CA ILE A 2 6.59 5.31 -2.63
C ILE A 2 7.14 6.64 -3.12
N GLN A 3 6.68 7.73 -2.56
CA GLN A 3 7.15 9.08 -2.90
C GLN A 3 8.19 9.59 -1.91
N GLU A 4 9.16 10.31 -2.43
CA GLU A 4 10.35 10.80 -1.74
C GLU A 4 10.19 12.17 -1.04
N SER A 5 9.14 12.96 -1.28
CA SER A 5 8.88 14.28 -0.71
C SER A 5 7.42 14.71 -0.73
N GLU A 6 7.08 15.68 0.13
CA GLU A 6 5.73 16.27 0.25
C GLU A 6 5.24 17.09 -0.96
N VAL A 7 5.93 17.10 -2.13
CA VAL A 7 5.54 17.84 -3.34
C VAL A 7 5.25 16.87 -4.49
N ALA A 8 4.05 16.88 -5.04
CA ALA A 8 3.53 15.97 -6.07
C ALA A 8 4.41 15.84 -7.33
N GLY A 9 4.76 14.58 -7.67
CA GLY A 9 5.32 14.26 -8.99
C GLY A 9 6.84 14.42 -9.13
N ILE A 10 7.63 14.43 -8.05
CA ILE A 10 9.07 14.69 -8.14
C ILE A 10 9.94 13.44 -8.14
N ALA A 11 9.63 12.40 -7.38
CA ALA A 11 10.36 11.13 -7.41
C ALA A 11 9.54 9.95 -6.86
N TRP A 12 9.53 8.84 -7.59
CA TRP A 12 8.94 7.56 -7.17
C TRP A 12 10.06 6.58 -6.87
N ASN A 13 10.09 6.00 -5.65
CA ASN A 13 11.12 5.05 -5.29
C ASN A 13 10.67 3.59 -5.48
N LEU A 14 9.38 3.32 -5.49
CA LEU A 14 8.85 1.99 -5.73
C LEU A 14 7.47 2.03 -6.40
N GLU A 15 7.32 1.31 -7.51
CA GLU A 15 6.07 1.16 -8.25
C GLU A 15 5.81 -0.32 -8.53
N LEU A 16 4.70 -0.88 -8.00
CA LEU A 16 4.26 -2.26 -8.20
C LEU A 16 2.94 -2.31 -8.97
N TYR A 17 2.87 -3.20 -9.96
CA TYR A 17 1.66 -3.55 -10.71
C TYR A 17 1.33 -5.03 -10.54
N PHE A 18 0.06 -5.35 -10.31
CA PHE A 18 -0.44 -6.72 -10.19
C PHE A 18 -1.37 -7.05 -11.35
N GLY A 19 -1.01 -8.02 -12.20
CA GLY A 19 -1.84 -8.52 -13.30
C GLY A 19 -1.89 -7.67 -14.55
N ASP A 20 -1.07 -6.60 -14.67
CA ASP A 20 -1.06 -5.74 -15.86
C ASP A 20 -0.53 -6.47 -17.11
N ILE A 21 0.48 -7.31 -16.95
CA ILE A 21 1.00 -8.16 -18.06
C ILE A 21 0.20 -9.46 -18.16
N THR A 22 0.06 -10.17 -17.04
CA THR A 22 -0.59 -11.48 -16.95
C THR A 22 -1.16 -11.69 -15.58
N GLU A 23 -2.40 -12.16 -15.44
CA GLU A 23 -3.02 -12.54 -14.17
C GLU A 23 -2.10 -13.47 -13.37
N GLY A 24 -1.91 -13.19 -12.08
CA GLY A 24 -1.02 -13.92 -11.19
C GLY A 24 0.46 -13.54 -11.32
N GLN A 25 0.80 -12.57 -12.16
CA GLN A 25 2.14 -11.98 -12.24
C GLN A 25 2.11 -10.50 -11.88
N GLY A 26 3.09 -10.07 -11.09
CA GLY A 26 3.36 -8.67 -10.81
C GLY A 26 4.72 -8.24 -11.37
N GLU A 27 4.91 -6.94 -11.50
CA GLU A 27 6.16 -6.33 -11.96
C GLU A 27 6.49 -5.04 -11.19
N PHE A 28 7.76 -4.68 -11.21
CA PHE A 28 8.25 -3.39 -10.74
C PHE A 28 8.58 -2.52 -11.94
N THR A 29 8.07 -1.31 -11.97
CA THR A 29 8.45 -0.32 -12.98
C THR A 29 9.43 0.72 -12.44
N VAL A 30 9.50 0.87 -11.11
CA VAL A 30 10.55 1.59 -10.40
C VAL A 30 11.09 0.68 -9.29
N PRO A 31 12.41 0.37 -9.27
CA PRO A 31 13.40 0.77 -10.28
C PRO A 31 13.11 0.20 -11.66
N ALA A 32 13.42 0.96 -12.70
CA ALA A 32 13.15 0.57 -14.08
C ALA A 32 13.72 -0.81 -14.43
N ALA A 33 12.92 -1.67 -15.07
CA ALA A 33 13.24 -3.06 -15.36
C ALA A 33 13.49 -3.91 -14.09
N GLY A 34 12.72 -3.67 -13.02
CA GLY A 34 12.69 -4.53 -11.85
C GLY A 34 12.25 -5.96 -12.17
N PRO A 35 12.44 -6.91 -11.25
CA PRO A 35 12.03 -8.29 -11.45
C PRO A 35 10.51 -8.42 -11.57
N THR A 36 10.06 -9.43 -12.31
CA THR A 36 8.67 -9.90 -12.21
C THR A 36 8.55 -10.91 -11.06
N PHE A 37 7.37 -11.02 -10.46
CA PHE A 37 7.08 -11.97 -9.40
C PHE A 37 5.72 -12.62 -9.61
N THR A 38 5.38 -13.66 -8.83
CA THR A 38 4.07 -14.30 -8.85
C THR A 38 3.33 -14.02 -7.55
N TYR A 39 2.00 -13.92 -7.63
CA TYR A 39 1.10 -13.80 -6.50
C TYR A 39 -0.12 -14.72 -6.70
N PRO A 40 -0.79 -15.20 -5.64
CA PRO A 40 -2.01 -15.99 -5.76
C PRO A 40 -3.19 -15.12 -6.22
N VAL A 41 -4.10 -15.70 -7.02
CA VAL A 41 -5.34 -15.05 -7.51
C VAL A 41 -6.53 -15.67 -6.78
N ASP A 42 -7.52 -14.86 -6.41
CA ASP A 42 -8.67 -15.25 -5.59
C ASP A 42 -8.30 -15.81 -4.20
N GLU A 43 -7.12 -15.45 -3.69
CA GLU A 43 -6.63 -15.80 -2.36
C GLU A 43 -5.99 -14.57 -1.71
N TRP A 44 -6.08 -14.44 -0.38
CA TRP A 44 -5.34 -13.43 0.38
C TRP A 44 -3.86 -13.77 0.41
N PHE A 45 -3.00 -12.76 0.30
CA PHE A 45 -1.55 -12.89 0.42
C PHE A 45 -0.96 -11.69 1.15
N LEU A 46 0.14 -11.93 1.85
CA LEU A 46 0.88 -10.89 2.56
C LEU A 46 1.78 -10.11 1.60
N VAL A 47 1.66 -8.80 1.64
CA VAL A 47 2.62 -7.86 1.03
C VAL A 47 3.39 -7.17 2.14
N GLU A 48 4.71 -7.37 2.19
CA GLU A 48 5.58 -6.80 3.21
C GLU A 48 6.67 -5.94 2.59
N HIS A 49 6.89 -4.75 3.16
CA HIS A 49 7.97 -3.84 2.80
C HIS A 49 8.84 -3.60 4.02
N ILE A 50 10.13 -3.89 3.93
CA ILE A 50 11.14 -3.52 4.93
C ILE A 50 11.98 -2.40 4.33
N VAL A 51 11.84 -1.20 4.87
CA VAL A 51 12.56 -0.01 4.40
C VAL A 51 13.56 0.41 5.46
N ASP A 52 14.84 0.28 5.14
CA ASP A 52 15.96 0.74 5.95
C ASP A 52 16.38 2.13 5.45
N LEU A 53 15.92 3.17 6.16
CA LEU A 53 16.19 4.57 5.82
C LEU A 53 17.63 5.00 6.15
N ASP A 54 18.32 4.25 7.02
CA ASP A 54 19.71 4.52 7.38
C ASP A 54 20.70 3.85 6.39
N ALA A 55 20.29 2.73 5.78
CA ALA A 55 21.08 2.00 4.79
C ALA A 55 20.67 2.30 3.34
N ASP A 56 19.71 3.19 3.12
CA ASP A 56 19.16 3.54 1.80
C ASP A 56 18.70 2.28 1.02
N ASN A 57 17.94 1.39 1.66
CA ASN A 57 17.54 0.10 1.09
C ASN A 57 16.06 -0.23 1.32
N ILE A 58 15.43 -0.87 0.32
CA ILE A 58 14.10 -1.46 0.43
C ILE A 58 14.10 -2.93 0.03
N LYS A 59 13.40 -3.77 0.80
CA LYS A 59 13.07 -5.14 0.46
C LYS A 59 11.57 -5.32 0.40
N VAL A 60 11.10 -6.04 -0.63
CA VAL A 60 9.67 -6.38 -0.78
C VAL A 60 9.52 -7.89 -0.76
N TYR A 61 8.51 -8.37 -0.02
CA TYR A 61 8.19 -9.78 0.10
C TYR A 61 6.71 -10.00 -0.27
N ILE A 62 6.43 -11.11 -0.96
CA ILE A 62 5.09 -11.63 -1.21
C ILE A 62 5.03 -13.00 -0.54
N ASP A 63 4.14 -13.19 0.45
CA ASP A 63 4.04 -14.41 1.27
C ASP A 63 5.40 -14.90 1.81
N GLY A 64 6.23 -13.96 2.29
CA GLY A 64 7.56 -14.25 2.83
C GLY A 64 8.63 -14.56 1.77
N VAL A 65 8.31 -14.56 0.49
CA VAL A 65 9.28 -14.70 -0.61
C VAL A 65 9.78 -13.32 -1.02
N MET A 66 11.08 -13.06 -0.85
CA MET A 66 11.68 -11.79 -1.28
C MET A 66 11.61 -11.65 -2.80
N VAL A 67 10.92 -10.61 -3.27
CA VAL A 67 10.72 -10.31 -4.70
C VAL A 67 11.50 -9.09 -5.17
N LEU A 68 11.97 -8.25 -4.24
CA LEU A 68 12.85 -7.10 -4.51
C LEU A 68 13.84 -6.90 -3.37
N ASP A 69 15.08 -6.52 -3.71
CA ASP A 69 16.08 -5.92 -2.84
C ASP A 69 16.76 -4.81 -3.66
N ALA A 70 16.49 -3.55 -3.33
CA ALA A 70 16.89 -2.40 -4.13
C ALA A 70 17.31 -1.21 -3.27
N ALA A 71 18.03 -0.26 -3.91
CA ALA A 71 18.32 1.01 -3.28
C ALA A 71 16.99 1.80 -3.08
N TYR A 72 16.89 2.45 -1.93
CA TYR A 72 15.82 3.36 -1.56
C TYR A 72 16.45 4.65 -1.07
N THR A 73 16.02 5.80 -1.58
CA THR A 73 16.56 7.10 -1.17
C THR A 73 15.41 8.03 -0.79
N GLY A 74 15.61 8.84 0.24
CA GLY A 74 14.63 9.81 0.71
C GLY A 74 13.79 9.35 1.88
N SER A 75 12.58 9.88 2.05
CA SER A 75 11.68 9.60 3.17
C SER A 75 10.53 8.66 2.79
N LEU A 76 9.88 8.07 3.79
CA LEU A 76 8.60 7.37 3.65
C LEU A 76 7.47 8.39 3.80
N GLY A 77 6.89 8.84 2.69
CA GLY A 77 5.80 9.80 2.68
C GLY A 77 4.42 9.13 2.74
N SER A 78 4.08 8.35 1.74
CA SER A 78 2.77 7.68 1.65
C SER A 78 2.79 6.44 0.77
N VAL A 79 1.81 5.54 0.95
CA VAL A 79 1.42 4.53 -0.04
C VAL A 79 0.24 5.09 -0.83
N ASP A 80 0.37 5.11 -2.15
CA ASP A 80 -0.71 5.50 -3.05
C ASP A 80 -1.33 4.25 -3.68
N CYS A 81 -2.61 4.03 -3.42
CA CYS A 81 -3.42 2.92 -3.91
C CYS A 81 -4.34 3.43 -5.02
N PHE A 82 -3.83 3.47 -6.24
CA PHE A 82 -4.48 4.08 -7.39
C PHE A 82 -5.27 3.07 -8.24
N SER A 83 -6.41 3.50 -8.78
CA SER A 83 -7.22 2.73 -9.73
C SER A 83 -7.49 3.56 -11.00
N TRP A 84 -6.91 3.17 -12.14
CA TRP A 84 -7.10 3.88 -13.41
C TRP A 84 -8.17 3.29 -14.31
N SER A 85 -8.75 2.14 -13.97
CA SER A 85 -9.77 1.48 -14.77
C SER A 85 -10.65 0.54 -13.94
N ALA A 86 -11.78 0.12 -14.48
CA ALA A 86 -12.67 -0.86 -13.83
C ALA A 86 -12.05 -2.26 -13.65
N SER A 87 -10.93 -2.56 -14.30
CA SER A 87 -10.17 -3.80 -14.05
C SER A 87 -9.26 -3.70 -12.80
N ASN A 88 -8.88 -2.49 -12.37
CA ASN A 88 -8.13 -2.28 -11.15
C ASN A 88 -9.09 -2.30 -9.95
N THR A 89 -9.34 -3.47 -9.39
CA THR A 89 -10.17 -3.68 -8.19
C THR A 89 -9.49 -4.68 -7.30
N TYR A 90 -9.17 -4.29 -6.07
CA TYR A 90 -8.48 -5.12 -5.08
C TYR A 90 -8.88 -4.72 -3.67
N TYR A 91 -8.47 -5.48 -2.68
CA TYR A 91 -8.82 -5.31 -1.27
C TYR A 91 -7.55 -5.33 -0.43
N LEU A 92 -7.51 -4.55 0.64
CA LEU A 92 -6.45 -4.50 1.64
C LEU A 92 -7.06 -4.74 3.02
N ASP A 93 -6.36 -5.50 3.86
CA ASP A 93 -6.80 -5.83 5.22
C ASP A 93 -5.60 -6.07 6.14
N ASP A 94 -5.79 -5.99 7.44
CA ASP A 94 -4.74 -6.17 8.46
C ASP A 94 -3.48 -5.33 8.21
N ILE A 95 -3.66 -4.01 7.98
CA ILE A 95 -2.58 -3.09 7.65
C ILE A 95 -1.74 -2.79 8.89
N LEU A 96 -0.42 -3.04 8.81
CA LEU A 96 0.54 -2.81 9.88
C LEU A 96 1.66 -1.89 9.42
N TYR A 97 1.93 -0.83 10.19
CA TYR A 97 3.11 0.03 10.03
C TYR A 97 3.83 0.18 11.37
N ILE A 98 5.07 -0.31 11.45
CA ILE A 98 5.87 -0.31 12.68
C ILE A 98 7.30 0.18 12.43
N GLU A 99 7.92 0.74 13.46
CA GLU A 99 9.37 0.84 13.55
C GLU A 99 9.92 -0.47 14.15
N GLU A 100 10.85 -1.13 13.44
CA GLU A 100 11.32 -2.45 13.86
C GLU A 100 12.17 -2.39 15.14
N GLU A 101 11.57 -2.68 16.29
CA GLU A 101 12.17 -3.41 17.40
C GLU A 101 11.22 -4.55 17.79
N VAL A 102 11.69 -5.74 17.52
CA VAL A 102 11.02 -7.05 17.57
C VAL A 102 10.07 -7.26 18.74
N VAL A 103 8.82 -7.66 18.53
CA VAL A 103 8.17 -8.92 18.96
C VAL A 103 6.71 -8.96 18.49
N VAL A 104 6.33 -10.07 17.85
CA VAL A 104 5.00 -10.42 17.32
C VAL A 104 3.97 -10.59 18.44
N VAL A 105 2.73 -10.10 18.27
CA VAL A 105 1.47 -10.82 18.56
C VAL A 105 0.23 -9.99 18.15
N GLU A 106 -0.75 -10.66 17.49
CA GLU A 106 -2.15 -10.31 17.20
C GLU A 106 -2.40 -9.08 16.31
N PRO A 107 -3.37 -9.13 15.37
CA PRO A 107 -3.76 -7.97 14.58
C PRO A 107 -4.10 -6.78 15.49
N CYS A 108 -3.50 -5.65 15.24
CA CYS A 108 -3.73 -4.38 15.94
C CYS A 108 -3.46 -4.34 17.46
N ALA A 109 -2.67 -5.28 18.01
CA ALA A 109 -2.16 -5.24 19.39
C ALA A 109 -0.62 -5.27 19.47
N ILE A 110 0.08 -4.79 18.44
CA ILE A 110 1.54 -4.89 18.31
C ILE A 110 2.20 -3.75 19.08
N PRO A 111 3.00 -4.05 20.13
CA PRO A 111 3.77 -3.01 20.83
C PRO A 111 4.73 -2.30 19.88
N GLY A 112 4.67 -0.97 19.83
CA GLY A 112 5.54 -0.16 18.96
C GLY A 112 5.01 0.09 17.56
N ALA A 113 3.83 -0.43 17.19
CA ALA A 113 3.18 -0.03 15.94
C ALA A 113 2.94 1.49 15.92
N ILE A 114 3.31 2.14 14.83
CA ILE A 114 2.98 3.55 14.59
C ILE A 114 1.46 3.64 14.40
N PHE A 115 0.90 2.76 13.57
CA PHE A 115 -0.52 2.44 13.54
C PHE A 115 -0.72 0.97 13.14
N CYS A 116 -1.90 0.47 13.39
CA CYS A 116 -2.42 -0.79 12.87
C CYS A 116 -3.91 -0.62 12.62
N ASP A 117 -4.40 -1.09 11.50
CA ASP A 117 -5.79 -0.96 11.09
C ASP A 117 -6.29 -2.29 10.52
N ASN A 118 -7.24 -2.91 11.20
CA ASN A 118 -7.92 -4.12 10.75
C ASN A 118 -9.33 -3.84 10.17
N ILE A 119 -9.71 -2.56 10.06
CA ILE A 119 -10.93 -2.08 9.41
C ILE A 119 -12.25 -2.54 10.08
N ASP A 120 -12.24 -3.49 11.00
CA ASP A 120 -13.44 -4.15 11.56
C ASP A 120 -14.38 -3.23 12.33
N THR A 121 -13.87 -2.11 12.84
CA THR A 121 -14.69 -1.12 13.57
C THR A 121 -15.39 -0.13 12.66
N TYR A 122 -15.13 -0.18 11.34
CA TYR A 122 -15.69 0.72 10.35
C TYR A 122 -17.01 0.19 9.80
N THR A 123 -17.82 1.03 9.19
CA THR A 123 -19.12 0.64 8.63
C THR A 123 -19.00 0.35 7.14
N ALA A 124 -19.37 -0.87 6.73
CA ALA A 124 -19.37 -1.26 5.32
C ALA A 124 -20.21 -0.29 4.45
N GLY A 125 -19.61 0.12 3.33
CA GLY A 125 -20.17 1.09 2.40
C GLY A 125 -19.72 2.53 2.63
N ASP A 126 -19.11 2.84 3.77
CA ASP A 126 -18.56 4.17 4.04
C ASP A 126 -17.17 4.34 3.38
N ALA A 127 -16.78 5.60 3.18
CA ALA A 127 -15.42 5.98 2.82
C ALA A 127 -14.47 5.74 4.01
N VAL A 128 -13.23 5.27 3.75
CA VAL A 128 -12.29 4.92 4.82
C VAL A 128 -11.62 6.14 5.46
N GLY A 129 -11.37 7.21 4.68
CA GLY A 129 -10.64 8.40 5.14
C GLY A 129 -11.18 9.05 6.42
N PRO A 130 -12.50 9.20 6.62
CA PRO A 130 -13.04 9.79 7.84
C PRO A 130 -12.84 8.99 9.13
N TYR A 131 -12.39 7.74 9.07
CA TYR A 131 -12.29 6.87 10.26
C TYR A 131 -11.00 7.03 11.04
N ALA A 132 -9.88 7.36 10.38
CA ALA A 132 -8.60 7.48 11.07
C ALA A 132 -7.66 8.50 10.39
N ASP A 133 -6.85 9.17 11.18
CA ASP A 133 -5.94 10.24 10.72
C ASP A 133 -4.84 9.75 9.75
N TRP A 134 -4.60 8.44 9.66
CA TRP A 134 -3.65 7.86 8.69
C TRP A 134 -4.28 7.56 7.32
N TRP A 135 -5.58 7.74 7.13
CA TRP A 135 -6.24 7.66 5.83
C TRP A 135 -6.48 9.06 5.25
N SER A 136 -6.21 9.23 3.96
CA SER A 136 -6.51 10.46 3.21
C SER A 136 -6.74 10.13 1.73
N THR A 137 -6.82 11.16 0.88
CA THR A 137 -6.98 11.04 -0.57
C THR A 137 -5.97 11.93 -1.29
N TRP A 138 -5.78 11.72 -2.58
CA TRP A 138 -4.88 12.54 -3.40
C TRP A 138 -5.17 14.03 -3.31
N SER A 139 -6.44 14.42 -3.28
CA SER A 139 -6.85 15.82 -3.13
C SER A 139 -6.89 16.31 -1.68
N GLY A 140 -6.66 15.43 -0.68
CA GLY A 140 -6.81 15.72 0.75
C GLY A 140 -8.26 15.97 1.16
N VAL A 141 -9.23 15.35 0.46
CA VAL A 141 -10.67 15.47 0.77
C VAL A 141 -11.23 14.08 1.07
N GLU A 142 -11.21 13.73 2.36
CA GLU A 142 -11.75 12.47 2.86
C GLU A 142 -13.28 12.40 2.68
N GLY A 143 -13.78 11.18 2.46
CA GLY A 143 -15.23 10.92 2.23
C GLY A 143 -15.69 11.20 0.81
N GLY A 144 -14.77 11.54 -0.11
CA GLY A 144 -15.06 11.84 -1.51
C GLY A 144 -14.94 10.63 -2.45
N ALA A 145 -15.00 10.90 -3.76
CA ALA A 145 -14.93 9.85 -4.79
C ALA A 145 -13.52 9.24 -4.98
N GLU A 146 -12.49 9.87 -4.43
CA GLU A 146 -11.11 9.39 -4.42
C GLU A 146 -10.83 8.41 -3.29
N ASP A 147 -11.72 8.33 -2.30
CA ASP A 147 -11.50 7.53 -1.10
C ASP A 147 -11.66 6.01 -1.36
N GLY A 148 -10.98 5.20 -0.55
CA GLY A 148 -11.26 3.78 -0.42
C GLY A 148 -12.60 3.54 0.25
N ILE A 149 -13.21 2.38 0.01
CA ILE A 149 -14.53 2.04 0.56
C ILE A 149 -14.40 0.87 1.52
N VAL A 150 -14.97 0.99 2.72
CA VAL A 150 -15.11 -0.13 3.66
C VAL A 150 -16.02 -1.18 3.03
N SER A 151 -15.57 -2.42 2.95
CA SER A 151 -16.26 -3.51 2.26
C SER A 151 -16.35 -4.77 3.12
N ASP A 152 -17.52 -5.37 3.16
CA ASP A 152 -17.82 -6.67 3.76
C ASP A 152 -17.82 -7.82 2.72
N ALA A 153 -17.42 -7.54 1.47
CA ALA A 153 -17.42 -8.55 0.41
C ALA A 153 -16.30 -9.59 0.56
N TYR A 154 -15.14 -9.15 1.01
CA TYR A 154 -13.96 -9.98 1.32
C TYR A 154 -13.27 -9.36 2.53
N ALA A 155 -12.88 -10.18 3.50
CA ALA A 155 -12.05 -9.80 4.64
C ALA A 155 -11.02 -10.92 4.92
N PHE A 156 -9.81 -10.57 5.30
CA PHE A 156 -8.80 -11.53 5.74
C PHE A 156 -9.04 -11.92 7.19
N SER A 157 -9.29 -10.92 8.06
CA SER A 157 -9.73 -11.11 9.44
C SER A 157 -11.01 -10.32 9.68
N GLY A 158 -11.78 -10.66 10.70
CA GLY A 158 -13.03 -9.99 11.06
C GLY A 158 -14.06 -9.94 9.93
N ASP A 159 -14.74 -8.79 9.79
CA ASP A 159 -15.89 -8.64 8.90
C ASP A 159 -15.63 -7.68 7.72
N ASN A 160 -14.60 -6.81 7.77
CA ASN A 160 -14.42 -5.73 6.81
C ASN A 160 -12.99 -5.68 6.26
N SER A 161 -12.83 -5.05 5.10
CA SER A 161 -11.55 -4.66 4.48
C SER A 161 -11.70 -3.33 3.75
N VAL A 162 -10.60 -2.77 3.24
CA VAL A 162 -10.63 -1.61 2.33
C VAL A 162 -10.69 -2.08 0.90
N LEU A 163 -11.77 -1.77 0.21
CA LEU A 163 -11.93 -1.92 -1.23
C LEU A 163 -11.35 -0.70 -1.95
N ILE A 164 -10.45 -0.92 -2.89
CA ILE A 164 -10.06 0.05 -3.91
C ILE A 164 -10.88 -0.24 -5.17
N PRO A 165 -12.00 0.45 -5.38
CA PRO A 165 -12.90 0.13 -6.48
C PRO A 165 -12.36 0.61 -7.82
N GLY A 166 -12.58 -0.17 -8.88
CA GLY A 166 -12.17 0.14 -10.26
C GLY A 166 -12.99 1.26 -10.90
N THR A 167 -13.16 2.39 -10.24
CA THR A 167 -13.95 3.53 -10.73
C THR A 167 -13.16 4.45 -11.67
N GLY A 168 -11.82 4.36 -11.64
CA GLY A 168 -10.91 5.29 -12.33
C GLY A 168 -10.77 6.65 -11.64
N THR A 169 -11.31 6.81 -10.44
CA THR A 169 -11.23 8.03 -9.61
C THR A 169 -10.66 7.77 -8.23
N THR A 170 -10.62 6.52 -7.76
CA THR A 170 -10.10 6.19 -6.44
C THR A 170 -8.60 6.43 -6.40
N ASP A 171 -8.17 7.18 -5.39
CA ASP A 171 -6.79 7.63 -5.18
C ASP A 171 -6.58 7.83 -3.67
N ALA A 172 -6.71 6.71 -2.93
CA ALA A 172 -6.62 6.67 -1.48
C ALA A 172 -5.16 6.67 -1.02
N LEU A 173 -4.86 7.42 0.02
CA LEU A 173 -3.54 7.54 0.62
C LEU A 173 -3.54 6.94 2.03
N LEU A 174 -2.48 6.19 2.33
CA LEU A 174 -2.11 5.78 3.68
C LEU A 174 -0.89 6.62 4.11
N LEU A 175 -1.07 7.48 5.11
CA LEU A 175 -0.07 8.45 5.56
C LEU A 175 0.98 7.77 6.46
N LEU A 176 2.27 8.07 6.28
CA LEU A 176 3.41 7.39 6.92
C LEU A 176 4.32 8.34 7.73
N ASP A 177 3.82 9.53 8.13
CA ASP A 177 4.50 10.52 8.98
C ASP A 177 5.82 11.09 8.40
N ASN A 178 6.05 11.01 7.08
CA ASN A 178 7.26 11.55 6.43
C ASN A 178 8.57 11.08 7.11
N MET A 179 8.67 9.80 7.47
CA MET A 179 9.81 9.23 8.20
C MET A 179 11.10 9.28 7.37
N THR A 180 12.20 9.72 7.98
CA THR A 180 13.51 9.92 7.32
C THR A 180 14.64 9.09 7.92
N THR A 181 14.41 8.36 9.02
CA THR A 181 15.44 7.56 9.73
C THR A 181 14.87 6.27 10.30
N GLY A 182 15.75 5.31 10.60
CA GLY A 182 15.41 4.04 11.21
C GLY A 182 14.85 3.02 10.23
N ILE A 183 14.64 1.79 10.72
CA ILE A 183 14.05 0.68 9.93
C ILE A 183 12.55 0.69 10.17
N LYS A 184 11.78 0.74 9.10
CA LYS A 184 10.32 0.69 9.12
C LYS A 184 9.82 -0.57 8.43
N ARG A 185 8.86 -1.25 9.06
CA ARG A 185 8.11 -2.35 8.44
C ARG A 185 6.71 -1.86 8.16
N LEU A 186 6.26 -2.02 6.91
CA LEU A 186 4.91 -1.76 6.44
C LEU A 186 4.40 -3.04 5.79
N GLU A 187 3.27 -3.56 6.25
CA GLU A 187 2.68 -4.78 5.72
C GLU A 187 1.15 -4.70 5.70
N TRP A 188 0.52 -5.43 4.80
CA TRP A 188 -0.92 -5.62 4.71
C TRP A 188 -1.25 -6.93 4.00
N GLN A 189 -2.44 -7.46 4.28
CA GLN A 189 -3.02 -8.52 3.47
C GLN A 189 -3.66 -7.93 2.23
N MET A 190 -3.46 -8.55 1.06
CA MET A 190 -3.98 -8.09 -0.21
C MET A 190 -4.77 -9.20 -0.90
N TYR A 191 -5.92 -8.86 -1.47
CA TYR A 191 -6.77 -9.75 -2.25
C TYR A 191 -7.08 -9.15 -3.62
N ILE A 192 -6.73 -9.84 -4.69
CA ILE A 192 -7.00 -9.41 -6.07
C ILE A 192 -7.93 -10.45 -6.71
N PRO A 193 -9.22 -10.12 -6.94
CA PRO A 193 -10.15 -11.03 -7.61
C PRO A 193 -9.69 -11.41 -9.01
N SER A 194 -10.02 -12.62 -9.45
CA SER A 194 -9.72 -13.08 -10.82
C SER A 194 -10.21 -12.11 -11.89
N GLY A 195 -9.38 -11.83 -12.90
CA GLY A 195 -9.64 -10.86 -13.96
C GLY A 195 -9.55 -9.40 -13.51
N LYS A 196 -8.99 -9.13 -12.33
CA LYS A 196 -8.70 -7.78 -11.84
C LYS A 196 -7.19 -7.55 -11.77
N THR A 197 -6.82 -6.29 -11.63
CA THR A 197 -5.43 -5.85 -11.45
C THR A 197 -5.36 -4.93 -10.24
N ALA A 198 -4.19 -4.70 -9.69
CA ALA A 198 -3.97 -3.78 -8.58
C ALA A 198 -2.73 -2.91 -8.83
N TYR A 199 -2.70 -1.79 -8.15
CA TYR A 199 -1.60 -0.84 -8.18
C TYR A 199 -1.51 -0.11 -6.86
N TYR A 200 -0.32 0.09 -6.35
CA TYR A 200 -0.03 1.05 -5.31
C TYR A 200 1.37 1.64 -5.49
N ASN A 201 1.60 2.77 -4.83
CA ASN A 201 2.90 3.41 -4.75
C ASN A 201 3.22 3.81 -3.31
N ILE A 202 4.49 4.02 -2.98
CA ILE A 202 4.90 4.65 -1.73
C ILE A 202 5.51 6.01 -2.10
N GLN A 203 4.99 7.07 -1.46
CA GLN A 203 5.41 8.44 -1.68
C GLN A 203 6.41 8.88 -0.61
N GLU A 204 7.33 9.77 -0.94
CA GLU A 204 8.28 10.38 0.00
C GLU A 204 7.58 11.31 0.99
N SER A 205 6.36 11.72 0.68
CA SER A 205 5.59 12.70 1.42
C SER A 205 4.13 12.36 1.51
N GLU A 206 3.51 12.73 2.63
CA GLU A 206 2.07 12.68 2.84
C GLU A 206 1.28 13.68 1.98
N VAL A 207 1.92 14.72 1.45
CA VAL A 207 1.27 15.62 0.48
C VAL A 207 1.35 14.98 -0.90
N ALA A 208 0.20 14.58 -1.40
CA ALA A 208 0.06 13.87 -2.67
C ALA A 208 0.78 14.56 -3.83
N GLY A 209 1.49 13.75 -4.60
CA GLY A 209 2.06 14.14 -5.87
C GLY A 209 3.33 14.99 -5.80
N ILE A 210 4.08 15.03 -4.71
CA ILE A 210 5.33 15.79 -4.61
C ILE A 210 6.53 14.99 -5.07
N ALA A 211 6.66 13.75 -4.62
CA ALA A 211 7.72 12.86 -5.08
C ALA A 211 7.32 11.40 -4.85
N TRP A 212 7.54 10.56 -5.84
CA TRP A 212 7.29 9.13 -5.79
C TRP A 212 8.61 8.40 -5.65
N ASN A 213 8.74 7.60 -4.58
CA ASN A 213 9.91 6.78 -4.34
C ASN A 213 9.77 5.39 -4.95
N LEU A 214 8.53 4.94 -5.21
CA LEU A 214 8.27 3.60 -5.71
C LEU A 214 6.92 3.54 -6.41
N GLU A 215 6.86 3.05 -7.65
CA GLU A 215 5.62 2.69 -8.36
C GLU A 215 5.60 1.19 -8.67
N LEU A 216 4.47 0.53 -8.37
CA LEU A 216 4.25 -0.89 -8.55
C LEU A 216 2.97 -1.13 -9.34
N TYR A 217 3.08 -1.74 -10.53
CA TYR A 217 1.96 -2.20 -11.34
C TYR A 217 1.81 -3.73 -11.21
N PHE A 218 0.59 -4.19 -11.03
CA PHE A 218 0.25 -5.60 -10.95
C PHE A 218 -0.76 -5.96 -12.02
#